data_ae75b5bc88f9dfa64a15b592463839ae
#
_entry.id   ae75b5bc88f9dfa64a15b592463839ae
#
_cell.length_a   1.000
_cell.length_b   1.000
_cell.length_c   1.000
_cell.angle_alpha   90.00
_cell.angle_beta   90.00
_cell.angle_gamma   90.00
#
_symmetry.space_group_name_H-M   'P 1'
#
loop_
_entity.id
_entity.type
_entity.pdbx_description
1 polymer ?
#
loop_
_entity_poly.entity_id
_entity_poly.type
_entity_poly.pdbx_seq_one_letter_code
_entity_poly.pdbx_strand_id
1 'polypeptide(L)'
;MNHKLIPQIVGSALIMPLLVACGVAQPAPASTPISTSPPESTQVTLYYEENAQFELISPQGTRVLIDVFDPSALSSPVTEKDVLLTTHGHDDHIKSDFAGSFPGQQLKIQEGEISLPDVSIRGIASAHSAAGEFKPEGGSNYIYIVDMGGLRIVHFGDIGQDQLTQEQLDALGQVDIALTQFVNSYSQMSVGNKKGFNLMAQVKPRLIIPTHGGSDMDAIQYAMELWDVVAADASEVSVGRSDLSDGTQVLVMGEMAPAMKKIYDLPTW
;
A
#
# COMPACT_ATOMS: atom_id res chain seq x y z
N MET A 1 -77.24 29.39 -11.47
CA MET A 1 -78.35 28.68 -12.12
C MET A 1 -78.01 27.19 -12.10
N ASN A 2 -78.63 26.53 -11.12
CA ASN A 2 -79.54 25.39 -11.31
C ASN A 2 -78.87 24.16 -11.99
N HIS A 3 -78.89 22.93 -11.55
CA HIS A 3 -79.88 22.22 -10.69
C HIS A 3 -79.20 20.95 -10.12
N LYS A 4 -79.58 20.59 -8.93
CA LYS A 4 -79.49 19.28 -8.28
C LYS A 4 -80.19 18.17 -9.10
N LEU A 5 -79.71 16.96 -9.02
CA LEU A 5 -80.57 15.77 -9.00
C LEU A 5 -79.76 14.58 -8.34
N ILE A 6 -80.36 14.08 -7.27
CA ILE A 6 -80.10 12.81 -6.61
C ILE A 6 -81.09 11.80 -7.20
N PRO A 7 -80.71 10.54 -7.41
CA PRO A 7 -81.64 9.48 -7.03
C PRO A 7 -80.92 8.27 -6.29
N GLN A 8 -81.53 8.01 -5.20
CA GLN A 8 -82.19 6.76 -4.76
C GLN A 8 -81.34 5.45 -4.75
N ILE A 9 -81.28 4.98 -3.53
CA ILE A 9 -80.82 3.70 -3.04
C ILE A 9 -81.86 2.60 -3.40
N VAL A 10 -81.41 1.48 -3.99
CA VAL A 10 -82.11 0.20 -4.01
C VAL A 10 -81.23 -0.85 -3.38
N GLY A 11 -81.61 -1.35 -2.24
CA GLY A 11 -80.97 -2.44 -1.54
C GLY A 11 -81.29 -3.76 -2.22
N SER A 12 -80.23 -4.57 -2.36
CA SER A 12 -80.37 -6.00 -2.64
C SER A 12 -79.49 -6.78 -1.67
N ALA A 13 -80.15 -7.53 -0.82
CA ALA A 13 -79.57 -8.45 0.11
C ALA A 13 -78.98 -9.69 -0.67
N LEU A 14 -77.66 -9.89 -0.60
CA LEU A 14 -77.06 -11.10 -1.13
C LEU A 14 -76.65 -11.99 0.06
N ILE A 15 -77.22 -13.17 0.08
CA ILE A 15 -76.93 -14.28 1.02
C ILE A 15 -75.59 -14.85 0.62
N MET A 16 -74.62 -14.83 1.54
CA MET A 16 -73.27 -15.40 1.36
C MET A 16 -73.21 -16.82 1.93
N PRO A 17 -72.81 -17.83 1.17
CA PRO A 17 -72.56 -19.17 1.70
C PRO A 17 -71.24 -19.20 2.42
N LEU A 18 -71.23 -19.75 3.65
CA LEU A 18 -70.05 -20.04 4.47
C LEU A 18 -69.25 -21.16 3.83
N LEU A 19 -68.11 -20.87 3.20
CA LEU A 19 -67.13 -21.86 2.78
C LEU A 19 -66.12 -22.07 3.91
N VAL A 20 -66.19 -23.23 4.55
CA VAL A 20 -65.15 -23.70 5.47
C VAL A 20 -63.91 -24.08 4.63
N ALA A 21 -62.89 -23.26 4.62
CA ALA A 21 -61.62 -23.56 4.02
C ALA A 21 -60.77 -24.33 5.04
N CYS A 22 -60.56 -25.64 4.78
CA CYS A 22 -59.49 -26.41 5.43
C CYS A 22 -58.15 -25.80 5.05
N GLY A 23 -57.52 -25.07 5.97
CA GLY A 23 -56.14 -24.57 5.80
C GLY A 23 -55.11 -25.68 5.81
N VAL A 24 -54.58 -26.01 4.65
CA VAL A 24 -53.37 -26.80 4.55
C VAL A 24 -52.20 -25.90 4.96
N ALA A 25 -51.56 -26.22 6.09
CA ALA A 25 -50.37 -25.49 6.54
C ALA A 25 -49.25 -25.66 5.49
N GLN A 26 -48.84 -24.56 4.86
CA GLN A 26 -47.72 -24.52 4.00
C GLN A 26 -46.45 -24.65 4.83
N PRO A 27 -45.51 -25.57 4.48
CA PRO A 27 -44.24 -25.66 5.19
C PRO A 27 -43.48 -24.34 5.03
N ALA A 28 -42.93 -23.83 6.13
CA ALA A 28 -42.08 -22.66 6.15
C ALA A 28 -40.91 -22.84 5.18
N PRO A 29 -40.50 -21.81 4.42
CA PRO A 29 -39.32 -21.91 3.56
C PRO A 29 -38.10 -22.25 4.40
N ALA A 30 -37.38 -23.31 4.01
CA ALA A 30 -36.13 -23.68 4.63
C ALA A 30 -35.17 -22.49 4.52
N SER A 31 -34.71 -22.02 5.67
CA SER A 31 -33.64 -21.00 5.72
C SER A 31 -32.39 -21.58 5.06
N THR A 32 -32.05 -21.07 3.90
CA THR A 32 -30.76 -21.33 3.25
C THR A 32 -29.66 -20.93 4.22
N PRO A 33 -28.67 -21.81 4.53
CA PRO A 33 -27.54 -21.38 5.35
C PRO A 33 -26.82 -20.23 4.66
N ILE A 34 -26.74 -19.09 5.33
CA ILE A 34 -25.88 -17.98 4.91
C ILE A 34 -24.47 -18.54 5.02
N SER A 35 -23.83 -18.78 3.87
CA SER A 35 -22.41 -19.09 3.80
C SER A 35 -21.68 -17.82 4.25
N THR A 36 -21.29 -17.76 5.50
CA THR A 36 -20.35 -16.75 5.99
C THR A 36 -18.97 -17.15 5.50
N SER A 37 -18.60 -16.70 4.32
CA SER A 37 -17.19 -16.66 3.95
C SER A 37 -16.45 -15.88 5.05
N PRO A 38 -15.24 -16.29 5.46
CA PRO A 38 -14.43 -15.48 6.34
C PRO A 38 -14.36 -14.05 5.78
N PRO A 39 -14.35 -13.01 6.62
CA PRO A 39 -14.16 -11.65 6.13
C PRO A 39 -12.89 -11.63 5.28
N GLU A 40 -13.03 -11.12 4.06
CA GLU A 40 -11.91 -10.95 3.13
C GLU A 40 -10.87 -10.06 3.82
N SER A 41 -9.59 -10.48 3.81
CA SER A 41 -8.51 -9.68 4.39
C SER A 41 -8.51 -8.30 3.75
N THR A 42 -8.34 -7.26 4.54
CA THR A 42 -8.14 -5.88 4.05
C THR A 42 -6.69 -5.45 4.21
N GLN A 43 -5.81 -6.37 4.64
CA GLN A 43 -4.41 -6.08 4.89
C GLN A 43 -3.57 -6.34 3.65
N VAL A 44 -2.58 -5.47 3.42
CA VAL A 44 -1.51 -5.65 2.45
C VAL A 44 -0.39 -6.40 3.13
N THR A 45 0.16 -7.42 2.49
CA THR A 45 1.37 -8.09 2.96
C THR A 45 2.59 -7.47 2.29
N LEU A 46 3.57 -7.09 3.09
CA LEU A 46 4.85 -6.56 2.65
C LEU A 46 5.96 -7.55 3.01
N TYR A 47 6.79 -7.91 2.03
CA TYR A 47 8.05 -8.60 2.24
C TYR A 47 9.19 -7.63 1.97
N TYR A 48 10.16 -7.56 2.87
CA TYR A 48 11.38 -6.77 2.72
C TYR A 48 12.60 -7.69 2.63
N GLU A 49 13.31 -7.61 1.50
CA GLU A 49 14.40 -8.53 1.14
C GLU A 49 15.77 -7.86 1.16
N GLU A 50 15.96 -6.86 1.98
CA GLU A 50 17.16 -6.03 2.07
C GLU A 50 17.33 -4.98 0.95
N ASN A 51 18.27 -4.07 1.10
CA ASN A 51 18.46 -2.88 0.26
C ASN A 51 17.14 -2.13 0.04
N ALA A 52 16.58 -2.22 -1.17
CA ALA A 52 15.31 -1.59 -1.55
C ALA A 52 14.32 -2.59 -2.17
N GLN A 53 14.60 -3.90 -2.10
CA GLN A 53 13.73 -4.93 -2.66
C GLN A 53 12.53 -5.19 -1.78
N PHE A 54 11.34 -5.02 -2.36
CA PHE A 54 10.06 -5.32 -1.71
C PHE A 54 9.14 -6.15 -2.59
N GLU A 55 8.31 -6.97 -1.94
CA GLU A 55 7.08 -7.50 -2.51
C GLU A 55 5.89 -6.91 -1.75
N LEU A 56 4.90 -6.39 -2.48
CA LEU A 56 3.64 -5.95 -1.93
C LEU A 56 2.54 -6.85 -2.48
N ILE A 57 1.75 -7.46 -1.60
CA ILE A 57 0.65 -8.34 -2.01
C ILE A 57 -0.65 -7.74 -1.50
N SER A 58 -1.55 -7.44 -2.44
CA SER A 58 -2.88 -6.90 -2.12
C SER A 58 -3.76 -7.95 -1.43
N PRO A 59 -4.84 -7.55 -0.74
CA PRO A 59 -5.82 -8.48 -0.18
C PRO A 59 -6.42 -9.46 -1.21
N GLN A 60 -6.46 -9.09 -2.49
CA GLN A 60 -6.97 -9.90 -3.59
C GLN A 60 -5.88 -10.75 -4.26
N GLY A 61 -4.62 -10.63 -3.82
CA GLY A 61 -3.50 -11.43 -4.30
C GLY A 61 -2.75 -10.83 -5.49
N THR A 62 -3.01 -9.57 -5.89
CA THR A 62 -2.17 -8.87 -6.85
C THR A 62 -0.82 -8.57 -6.23
N ARG A 63 0.26 -9.00 -6.89
CA ARG A 63 1.63 -8.85 -6.40
C ARG A 63 2.38 -7.79 -7.18
N VAL A 64 3.00 -6.86 -6.46
CA VAL A 64 3.87 -5.80 -6.98
C VAL A 64 5.27 -5.99 -6.41
N LEU A 65 6.23 -6.19 -7.29
CA LEU A 65 7.64 -6.36 -6.99
C LEU A 65 8.36 -5.04 -7.23
N ILE A 66 9.22 -4.62 -6.32
CA ILE A 66 9.94 -3.35 -6.42
C ILE A 66 11.43 -3.60 -6.24
N ASP A 67 12.24 -3.05 -7.16
CA ASP A 67 13.71 -3.05 -7.11
C ASP A 67 14.32 -4.45 -6.87
N VAL A 68 13.92 -5.41 -7.70
CA VAL A 68 14.37 -6.81 -7.59
C VAL A 68 15.81 -6.94 -8.07
N PHE A 69 16.73 -7.03 -7.12
CA PHE A 69 18.15 -7.31 -7.36
C PHE A 69 18.50 -8.79 -7.10
N ASP A 70 17.78 -9.44 -6.18
CA ASP A 70 17.88 -10.87 -5.91
C ASP A 70 16.54 -11.59 -6.15
N PRO A 71 16.31 -12.11 -7.36
CA PRO A 71 15.09 -12.86 -7.65
C PRO A 71 14.95 -14.18 -6.87
N SER A 72 16.04 -14.68 -6.27
CA SER A 72 16.00 -15.94 -5.50
C SER A 72 15.38 -15.75 -4.11
N ALA A 73 15.32 -14.50 -3.62
CA ALA A 73 14.70 -14.13 -2.36
C ALA A 73 13.18 -13.95 -2.46
N LEU A 74 12.61 -13.92 -3.68
CA LEU A 74 11.16 -13.74 -3.85
C LEU A 74 10.34 -14.85 -3.20
N SER A 75 9.24 -14.49 -2.57
CA SER A 75 8.34 -15.38 -1.85
C SER A 75 7.75 -16.51 -2.71
N SER A 76 7.64 -16.28 -4.02
CA SER A 76 7.17 -17.27 -4.99
C SER A 76 7.65 -16.96 -6.41
N PRO A 77 7.63 -17.94 -7.35
CA PRO A 77 7.93 -17.69 -8.75
C PRO A 77 7.03 -16.60 -9.36
N VAL A 78 7.60 -15.81 -10.28
CA VAL A 78 6.85 -14.74 -10.95
C VAL A 78 5.90 -15.27 -12.02
N THR A 79 4.82 -14.54 -12.24
CA THR A 79 3.79 -14.84 -13.22
C THR A 79 3.45 -13.61 -14.08
N GLU A 80 2.70 -13.80 -15.15
CA GLU A 80 2.19 -12.71 -16.01
C GLU A 80 1.23 -11.74 -15.30
N LYS A 81 0.74 -12.11 -14.08
CA LYS A 81 -0.16 -11.29 -13.27
C LYS A 81 0.59 -10.34 -12.35
N ASP A 82 1.88 -10.57 -12.14
CA ASP A 82 2.70 -9.74 -11.27
C ASP A 82 3.09 -8.44 -11.97
N VAL A 83 3.44 -7.43 -11.19
CA VAL A 83 3.96 -6.15 -11.67
C VAL A 83 5.38 -5.97 -11.18
N LEU A 84 6.29 -5.48 -12.02
CA LEU A 84 7.65 -5.13 -11.65
C LEU A 84 7.87 -3.62 -11.78
N LEU A 85 8.37 -3.02 -10.71
CA LEU A 85 8.77 -1.60 -10.65
C LEU A 85 10.28 -1.54 -10.42
N THR A 86 10.97 -0.71 -11.19
CA THR A 86 12.41 -0.46 -11.00
C THR A 86 12.64 1.04 -10.91
N THR A 87 13.16 1.51 -9.77
CA THR A 87 13.34 2.94 -9.50
C THR A 87 14.50 3.56 -10.26
N HIS A 88 15.63 2.85 -10.36
CA HIS A 88 16.82 3.30 -11.09
C HIS A 88 17.71 2.10 -11.46
N GLY A 89 18.87 2.35 -12.10
CA GLY A 89 19.66 1.33 -12.78
C GLY A 89 20.89 0.80 -12.03
N HIS A 90 20.99 0.95 -10.71
CA HIS A 90 22.08 0.37 -9.93
C HIS A 90 21.85 -1.14 -9.68
N ASP A 91 22.95 -1.90 -9.57
CA ASP A 91 22.92 -3.37 -9.48
C ASP A 91 22.19 -3.90 -8.23
N ASP A 92 22.06 -3.09 -7.19
CA ASP A 92 21.32 -3.37 -5.96
C ASP A 92 19.81 -2.99 -6.02
N HIS A 93 19.32 -2.55 -7.21
CA HIS A 93 17.93 -2.26 -7.49
C HIS A 93 17.39 -3.03 -8.69
N ILE A 94 18.27 -3.61 -9.52
CA ILE A 94 17.82 -4.31 -10.71
C ILE A 94 18.71 -5.51 -11.04
N LYS A 95 18.09 -6.67 -11.21
CA LYS A 95 18.71 -7.80 -11.90
C LYS A 95 18.31 -7.74 -13.38
N SER A 96 19.21 -7.26 -14.22
CA SER A 96 18.90 -6.93 -15.63
C SER A 96 18.31 -8.10 -16.44
N ASP A 97 18.83 -9.32 -16.26
CA ASP A 97 18.33 -10.53 -16.96
C ASP A 97 16.93 -10.90 -16.48
N PHE A 98 16.66 -10.77 -15.17
CA PHE A 98 15.34 -10.98 -14.59
C PHE A 98 14.34 -9.95 -15.13
N ALA A 99 14.66 -8.66 -15.05
CA ALA A 99 13.80 -7.60 -15.55
C ALA A 99 13.58 -7.71 -17.08
N GLY A 100 14.59 -8.16 -17.83
CA GLY A 100 14.48 -8.36 -19.28
C GLY A 100 13.58 -9.52 -19.69
N SER A 101 13.39 -10.52 -18.80
CA SER A 101 12.56 -11.70 -19.02
C SER A 101 11.28 -11.73 -18.19
N PHE A 102 10.98 -10.66 -17.47
CA PHE A 102 9.81 -10.58 -16.59
C PHE A 102 8.51 -10.72 -17.39
N PRO A 103 7.62 -11.66 -17.02
CA PRO A 103 6.46 -12.01 -17.85
C PRO A 103 5.28 -11.03 -17.71
N GLY A 104 5.21 -10.25 -16.63
CA GLY A 104 4.10 -9.36 -16.31
C GLY A 104 4.30 -7.92 -16.79
N GLN A 105 3.47 -7.03 -16.29
CA GLN A 105 3.60 -5.59 -16.58
C GLN A 105 4.77 -4.99 -15.80
N GLN A 106 5.41 -3.94 -16.35
CA GLN A 106 6.49 -3.28 -15.65
C GLN A 106 6.57 -1.77 -15.95
N LEU A 107 6.98 -1.00 -14.93
CA LEU A 107 7.55 0.34 -15.07
C LEU A 107 9.02 0.26 -14.72
N LYS A 108 9.87 0.36 -15.74
CA LYS A 108 11.31 0.21 -15.59
C LYS A 108 11.98 1.56 -15.81
N ILE A 109 12.39 2.21 -14.72
CA ILE A 109 13.13 3.48 -14.72
C ILE A 109 12.41 4.52 -15.57
N GLN A 110 11.14 4.74 -15.29
CA GLN A 110 10.30 5.66 -16.05
C GLN A 110 9.07 6.11 -15.27
N GLU A 111 8.54 7.25 -15.66
CA GLU A 111 7.18 7.64 -15.29
C GLU A 111 6.15 6.77 -16.00
N GLY A 112 4.96 6.70 -15.45
CA GLY A 112 3.86 5.97 -16.05
C GLY A 112 2.80 5.57 -15.06
N GLU A 113 1.78 4.87 -15.56
CA GLU A 113 0.68 4.39 -14.76
C GLU A 113 0.34 2.94 -15.14
N ILE A 114 0.04 2.12 -14.13
CA ILE A 114 -0.55 0.78 -14.30
C ILE A 114 -1.81 0.75 -13.45
N SER A 115 -2.93 0.32 -14.06
CA SER A 115 -4.20 0.16 -13.38
C SER A 115 -4.67 -1.29 -13.48
N LEU A 116 -4.85 -1.93 -12.33
CA LEU A 116 -5.40 -3.27 -12.17
C LEU A 116 -6.70 -3.17 -11.36
N PRO A 117 -7.52 -4.23 -11.28
CA PRO A 117 -8.81 -4.16 -10.59
C PRO A 117 -8.73 -3.71 -9.12
N ASP A 118 -7.65 -4.02 -8.43
CA ASP A 118 -7.45 -3.79 -6.98
C ASP A 118 -6.18 -3.02 -6.65
N VAL A 119 -5.37 -2.64 -7.67
CA VAL A 119 -4.11 -1.92 -7.51
C VAL A 119 -3.99 -0.84 -8.57
N SER A 120 -3.64 0.37 -8.16
CA SER A 120 -3.21 1.41 -9.08
C SER A 120 -1.78 1.86 -8.74
N ILE A 121 -0.98 2.06 -9.78
CA ILE A 121 0.43 2.42 -9.65
C ILE A 121 0.68 3.66 -10.49
N ARG A 122 1.45 4.60 -9.92
CA ARG A 122 1.94 5.78 -10.62
C ARG A 122 3.41 5.98 -10.34
N GLY A 123 4.22 6.14 -11.39
CA GLY A 123 5.62 6.53 -11.32
C GLY A 123 5.80 8.01 -11.58
N ILE A 124 6.56 8.69 -10.74
CA ILE A 124 6.95 10.09 -10.92
C ILE A 124 8.47 10.25 -10.85
N ALA A 125 9.01 11.17 -11.62
CA ALA A 125 10.45 11.41 -11.65
C ALA A 125 10.97 12.05 -10.36
N SER A 126 12.20 11.69 -9.97
CA SER A 126 12.95 12.30 -8.89
C SER A 126 14.47 12.28 -9.18
N ALA A 127 15.28 12.89 -8.34
CA ALA A 127 16.72 12.90 -8.51
C ALA A 127 17.40 11.94 -7.52
N HIS A 128 18.37 11.17 -8.03
CA HIS A 128 19.18 10.23 -7.25
C HIS A 128 20.26 10.94 -6.42
N SER A 129 20.77 12.09 -6.86
CA SER A 129 21.88 12.77 -6.17
C SER A 129 21.50 14.17 -5.71
N ALA A 130 22.17 14.64 -4.64
CA ALA A 130 21.99 15.98 -4.09
C ALA A 130 22.41 17.10 -5.04
N ALA A 131 23.41 16.87 -5.90
CA ALA A 131 23.84 17.81 -6.92
C ALA A 131 22.85 17.88 -8.10
N GLY A 132 21.91 16.93 -8.16
CA GLY A 132 20.83 16.92 -9.11
C GLY A 132 19.71 17.81 -8.62
N GLU A 133 19.68 19.06 -9.06
CA GLU A 133 18.38 19.70 -9.19
C GLU A 133 17.51 18.73 -9.99
N PHE A 134 16.34 18.43 -9.46
CA PHE A 134 15.33 17.69 -10.20
C PHE A 134 15.17 18.37 -11.57
N LYS A 135 15.50 17.65 -12.63
CA LYS A 135 15.27 18.12 -14.00
C LYS A 135 13.98 17.52 -14.49
N PRO A 136 13.00 18.36 -14.90
CA PRO A 136 11.70 17.86 -15.37
C PRO A 136 11.77 16.90 -16.56
N GLU A 137 12.90 16.86 -17.28
CA GLU A 137 13.06 16.12 -18.54
C GLU A 137 13.49 14.66 -18.36
N GLY A 138 13.30 14.11 -17.17
CA GLY A 138 13.60 12.72 -16.83
C GLY A 138 14.39 12.63 -15.52
N GLY A 139 13.90 11.80 -14.60
CA GLY A 139 14.54 11.55 -13.34
C GLY A 139 15.73 10.60 -13.48
N SER A 140 16.71 10.74 -12.59
CA SER A 140 17.72 9.71 -12.38
C SER A 140 17.29 8.66 -11.37
N ASN A 141 16.16 8.87 -10.72
CA ASN A 141 15.42 7.99 -9.84
C ASN A 141 13.92 8.20 -10.04
N TYR A 142 13.10 7.20 -9.75
CA TYR A 142 11.65 7.29 -9.82
C TYR A 142 11.02 6.89 -8.49
N ILE A 143 10.01 7.67 -8.09
CA ILE A 143 9.17 7.36 -6.94
C ILE A 143 7.96 6.61 -7.47
N TYR A 144 7.64 5.46 -6.88
CA TYR A 144 6.45 4.70 -7.22
C TYR A 144 5.40 4.81 -6.12
N ILE A 145 4.21 5.26 -6.50
CA ILE A 145 3.02 5.38 -5.66
C ILE A 145 2.15 4.18 -5.97
N VAL A 146 1.85 3.35 -4.98
CA VAL A 146 1.07 2.13 -5.12
C VAL A 146 -0.15 2.24 -4.20
N ASP A 147 -1.34 2.33 -4.78
CA ASP A 147 -2.59 2.29 -4.04
C ASP A 147 -3.15 0.87 -4.06
N MET A 148 -3.21 0.18 -2.92
CA MET A 148 -3.76 -1.17 -2.76
C MET A 148 -4.29 -1.40 -1.34
N GLY A 149 -5.29 -2.25 -1.18
CA GLY A 149 -5.86 -2.58 0.15
C GLY A 149 -6.36 -1.37 0.94
N GLY A 150 -6.69 -0.26 0.27
CA GLY A 150 -7.07 1.00 0.90
C GLY A 150 -5.91 1.78 1.51
N LEU A 151 -4.66 1.39 1.24
CA LEU A 151 -3.43 2.06 1.65
C LEU A 151 -2.75 2.70 0.44
N ARG A 152 -2.10 3.85 0.66
CA ARG A 152 -1.15 4.46 -0.26
C ARG A 152 0.26 4.17 0.21
N ILE A 153 0.96 3.32 -0.53
CA ILE A 153 2.33 2.90 -0.27
C ILE A 153 3.24 3.58 -1.28
N VAL A 154 4.29 4.22 -0.82
CA VAL A 154 5.20 4.96 -1.69
C VAL A 154 6.61 4.44 -1.52
N HIS A 155 7.22 3.99 -2.62
CA HIS A 155 8.63 3.64 -2.67
C HIS A 155 9.43 4.78 -3.28
N PHE A 156 10.36 5.33 -2.50
CA PHE A 156 11.13 6.52 -2.88
C PHE A 156 12.40 6.19 -3.68
N GLY A 157 12.75 4.89 -3.81
CA GLY A 157 14.02 4.50 -4.40
C GLY A 157 15.20 5.15 -3.68
N ASP A 158 16.21 5.49 -4.45
CA ASP A 158 17.41 6.19 -3.96
C ASP A 158 17.29 7.71 -4.13
N ILE A 159 16.15 8.26 -3.70
CA ILE A 159 15.98 9.71 -3.76
C ILE A 159 17.13 10.44 -3.06
N GLY A 160 17.73 11.41 -3.73
CA GLY A 160 18.85 12.20 -3.22
C GLY A 160 18.58 13.71 -3.18
N GLN A 161 17.34 14.13 -3.42
CA GLN A 161 16.93 15.54 -3.33
C GLN A 161 17.00 16.06 -1.90
N ASP A 162 17.31 17.33 -1.71
CA ASP A 162 17.25 17.99 -0.40
C ASP A 162 15.80 18.26 0.03
N GLN A 163 14.93 18.50 -0.95
CA GLN A 163 13.49 18.76 -0.76
C GLN A 163 12.69 18.16 -1.92
N LEU A 164 11.47 17.75 -1.64
CA LEU A 164 10.49 17.44 -2.67
C LEU A 164 9.94 18.72 -3.29
N THR A 165 9.69 18.68 -4.60
CA THR A 165 8.98 19.77 -5.28
C THR A 165 7.50 19.78 -4.90
N GLN A 166 6.81 20.90 -5.10
CA GLN A 166 5.38 20.98 -4.86
C GLN A 166 4.60 19.99 -5.73
N GLU A 167 5.02 19.79 -6.98
CA GLU A 167 4.40 18.80 -7.89
C GLU A 167 4.55 17.38 -7.39
N GLN A 168 5.73 17.02 -6.83
CA GLN A 168 5.92 15.72 -6.21
C GLN A 168 5.04 15.57 -4.96
N LEU A 169 4.98 16.58 -4.09
CA LEU A 169 4.11 16.56 -2.90
C LEU A 169 2.63 16.44 -3.27
N ASP A 170 2.19 17.17 -4.29
CA ASP A 170 0.80 17.10 -4.78
C ASP A 170 0.48 15.71 -5.37
N ALA A 171 1.43 15.10 -6.08
CA ALA A 171 1.28 13.75 -6.62
C ALA A 171 1.25 12.67 -5.53
N LEU A 172 2.09 12.82 -4.49
CA LEU A 172 2.14 11.91 -3.35
C LEU A 172 0.84 11.95 -2.54
N GLY A 173 0.29 13.15 -2.31
CA GLY A 173 -0.86 13.32 -1.44
C GLY A 173 -0.62 12.80 -0.02
N GLN A 174 -1.65 12.22 0.60
CA GLN A 174 -1.51 11.60 1.92
C GLN A 174 -0.90 10.21 1.77
N VAL A 175 0.31 10.01 2.28
CA VAL A 175 1.03 8.73 2.27
C VAL A 175 0.72 7.96 3.55
N ASP A 176 0.30 6.69 3.40
CA ASP A 176 0.12 5.79 4.53
C ASP A 176 1.45 5.12 4.91
N ILE A 177 2.16 4.56 3.92
CA ILE A 177 3.44 3.85 4.13
C ILE A 177 4.51 4.42 3.19
N ALA A 178 5.64 4.83 3.73
CA ALA A 178 6.81 5.25 2.98
C ALA A 178 7.93 4.21 3.09
N LEU A 179 8.36 3.66 1.95
CA LEU A 179 9.53 2.81 1.82
C LEU A 179 10.68 3.71 1.36
N THR A 180 11.64 4.01 2.24
CA THR A 180 12.62 5.07 2.00
C THR A 180 13.90 4.88 2.78
N GLN A 181 14.97 5.47 2.32
CA GLN A 181 16.27 5.46 2.98
C GLN A 181 16.40 6.65 3.96
N PHE A 182 17.03 6.42 5.10
CA PHE A 182 17.48 7.50 5.99
C PHE A 182 18.94 7.87 5.72
N VAL A 183 19.76 6.87 5.41
CA VAL A 183 21.17 7.00 5.10
C VAL A 183 21.50 6.21 3.85
N ASN A 184 22.24 6.82 2.94
CA ASN A 184 22.79 6.19 1.74
C ASN A 184 23.88 7.10 1.18
N SER A 185 25.12 6.62 1.16
CA SER A 185 26.27 7.41 0.68
C SER A 185 26.17 7.76 -0.81
N TYR A 186 25.56 6.90 -1.61
CA TYR A 186 25.36 7.14 -3.05
C TYR A 186 24.36 8.29 -3.32
N SER A 187 23.36 8.45 -2.47
CA SER A 187 22.41 9.58 -2.48
C SER A 187 22.87 10.75 -1.60
N GLN A 188 24.10 10.67 -1.06
CA GLN A 188 24.65 11.65 -0.13
C GLN A 188 23.76 11.90 1.07
N MET A 189 23.13 10.87 1.58
CA MET A 189 22.31 10.89 2.80
C MET A 189 23.10 10.38 3.99
N SER A 190 23.02 11.09 5.10
CA SER A 190 23.64 10.69 6.36
C SER A 190 22.84 11.23 7.54
N VAL A 191 23.06 10.66 8.72
CA VAL A 191 22.52 11.22 9.99
C VAL A 191 22.97 12.67 10.18
N GLY A 192 24.21 13.00 9.79
CA GLY A 192 24.77 14.34 9.93
C GLY A 192 24.06 15.41 9.11
N ASN A 193 23.65 15.12 7.86
CA ASN A 193 22.92 16.08 7.03
C ASN A 193 21.39 15.96 7.14
N LYS A 194 20.88 14.91 7.80
CA LYS A 194 19.47 14.70 8.10
C LYS A 194 18.52 14.67 6.89
N LYS A 195 19.06 14.49 5.68
CA LYS A 195 18.29 14.63 4.44
C LYS A 195 17.09 13.69 4.37
N GLY A 196 17.29 12.38 4.58
CA GLY A 196 16.20 11.40 4.57
C GLY A 196 15.10 11.71 5.59
N PHE A 197 15.51 12.11 6.79
CA PHE A 197 14.58 12.52 7.86
C PHE A 197 13.79 13.78 7.49
N ASN A 198 14.46 14.78 6.87
CA ASN A 198 13.80 16.01 6.43
C ASN A 198 12.79 15.76 5.30
N LEU A 199 13.09 14.84 4.37
CA LEU A 199 12.13 14.42 3.34
C LEU A 199 10.89 13.80 3.97
N MET A 200 11.05 12.91 4.94
CA MET A 200 9.92 12.30 5.64
C MET A 200 9.13 13.29 6.50
N ALA A 201 9.80 14.31 7.06
CA ALA A 201 9.12 15.41 7.74
C ALA A 201 8.26 16.28 6.79
N GLN A 202 8.58 16.34 5.48
CA GLN A 202 7.74 16.99 4.47
C GLN A 202 6.54 16.10 4.09
N VAL A 203 6.77 14.79 3.87
CA VAL A 203 5.75 13.81 3.44
C VAL A 203 4.76 13.52 4.56
N LYS A 204 5.24 13.38 5.80
CA LYS A 204 4.47 13.01 7.00
C LYS A 204 3.67 11.72 6.81
N PRO A 205 4.32 10.61 6.43
CA PRO A 205 3.64 9.34 6.30
C PRO A 205 3.22 8.82 7.68
N ARG A 206 2.27 7.89 7.73
CA ARG A 206 1.86 7.25 8.97
C ARG A 206 2.85 6.17 9.40
N LEU A 207 3.46 5.47 8.45
CA LEU A 207 4.48 4.47 8.68
C LEU A 207 5.68 4.71 7.76
N ILE A 208 6.90 4.63 8.30
CA ILE A 208 8.14 4.63 7.54
C ILE A 208 8.77 3.25 7.69
N ILE A 209 9.11 2.61 6.60
CA ILE A 209 9.94 1.40 6.58
C ILE A 209 11.29 1.79 5.95
N PRO A 210 12.36 1.86 6.74
CA PRO A 210 13.67 2.24 6.23
C PRO A 210 14.23 1.18 5.28
N THR A 211 14.77 1.66 4.15
CA THR A 211 15.52 0.86 3.16
C THR A 211 17.02 1.08 3.33
N HIS A 212 17.87 0.33 2.63
CA HIS A 212 19.33 0.41 2.66
C HIS A 212 19.84 0.39 4.10
N GLY A 213 20.64 1.20 4.54
CA GLY A 213 21.04 1.27 5.93
C GLY A 213 19.88 1.46 6.94
N GLY A 214 18.68 0.95 6.68
CA GLY A 214 17.57 0.89 7.63
C GLY A 214 17.94 0.18 8.93
N SER A 215 18.95 -0.67 8.87
CA SER A 215 19.63 -1.28 10.01
C SER A 215 20.81 -0.47 10.55
N ASP A 216 21.12 0.71 9.98
CA ASP A 216 22.16 1.59 10.50
C ASP A 216 21.78 2.09 11.90
N MET A 217 22.63 1.76 12.88
CA MET A 217 22.34 2.02 14.28
C MET A 217 22.17 3.52 14.60
N ASP A 218 23.02 4.36 13.99
CA ASP A 218 22.96 5.80 14.23
C ASP A 218 21.68 6.41 13.62
N ALA A 219 21.22 5.88 12.47
CA ALA A 219 19.99 6.30 11.83
C ALA A 219 18.76 5.91 12.66
N ILE A 220 18.71 4.69 13.17
CA ILE A 220 17.60 4.24 14.06
C ILE A 220 17.61 5.00 15.37
N GLN A 221 18.78 5.23 15.97
CA GLN A 221 18.88 6.05 17.19
C GLN A 221 18.35 7.47 16.94
N TYR A 222 18.70 8.09 15.81
CA TYR A 222 18.18 9.43 15.51
C TYR A 222 16.67 9.39 15.16
N ALA A 223 16.17 8.33 14.52
CA ALA A 223 14.74 8.15 14.29
C ALA A 223 13.95 8.12 15.61
N MET A 224 14.48 7.48 16.65
CA MET A 224 13.86 7.42 17.99
C MET A 224 13.75 8.79 18.69
N GLU A 225 14.56 9.79 18.27
CA GLU A 225 14.42 11.16 18.75
C GLU A 225 13.23 11.88 18.10
N LEU A 226 12.76 11.41 16.94
CA LEU A 226 11.74 12.06 16.12
C LEU A 226 10.38 11.36 16.16
N TRP A 227 10.38 10.02 16.22
CA TRP A 227 9.21 9.19 16.03
C TRP A 227 9.22 7.95 16.94
N ASP A 228 8.06 7.34 17.10
CA ASP A 228 7.97 6.03 17.72
C ASP A 228 8.58 4.98 16.76
N VAL A 229 9.49 4.16 17.29
CA VAL A 229 10.17 3.12 16.52
C VAL A 229 9.79 1.76 17.07
N VAL A 230 9.39 0.87 16.19
CA VAL A 230 9.07 -0.54 16.47
C VAL A 230 9.86 -1.45 15.54
N ALA A 231 9.95 -2.72 15.85
CA ALA A 231 10.66 -3.68 15.02
C ALA A 231 9.77 -4.90 14.71
N ALA A 232 9.83 -5.37 13.48
CA ALA A 232 9.24 -6.65 13.10
C ALA A 232 10.12 -7.83 13.59
N ASP A 233 9.48 -8.97 13.83
CA ASP A 233 10.20 -10.22 14.15
C ASP A 233 10.58 -11.02 12.87
N ALA A 234 10.15 -10.54 11.69
CA ALA A 234 10.35 -11.20 10.40
C ALA A 234 10.52 -10.18 9.28
N SER A 235 10.92 -10.67 8.09
CA SER A 235 10.94 -9.88 6.85
C SER A 235 9.56 -9.70 6.22
N GLU A 236 8.52 -10.30 6.80
CA GLU A 236 7.12 -10.23 6.36
C GLU A 236 6.26 -9.55 7.42
N VAL A 237 5.42 -8.61 7.00
CA VAL A 237 4.38 -8.02 7.83
C VAL A 237 3.09 -7.84 7.03
N SER A 238 1.94 -7.97 7.70
CA SER A 238 0.65 -7.60 7.12
C SER A 238 0.17 -6.32 7.78
N VAL A 239 -0.24 -5.34 6.96
CA VAL A 239 -0.64 -4.00 7.40
C VAL A 239 -1.99 -3.63 6.81
N GLY A 240 -2.91 -3.23 7.65
CA GLY A 240 -4.17 -2.60 7.28
C GLY A 240 -4.23 -1.16 7.79
N ARG A 241 -5.22 -0.41 7.36
CA ARG A 241 -5.39 0.99 7.80
C ARG A 241 -5.56 1.14 9.31
N SER A 242 -6.14 0.14 9.97
CA SER A 242 -6.35 0.11 11.44
C SER A 242 -5.07 -0.06 12.24
N ASP A 243 -4.02 -0.56 11.62
CA ASP A 243 -2.74 -0.84 12.28
C ASP A 243 -1.84 0.41 12.30
N LEU A 244 -2.19 1.40 11.48
CA LEU A 244 -1.43 2.65 11.38
C LEU A 244 -1.85 3.66 12.44
N SER A 245 -0.88 4.24 13.13
CA SER A 245 -1.08 5.32 14.09
C SER A 245 -1.54 6.63 13.44
N ASP A 246 -2.05 7.58 14.23
CA ASP A 246 -2.37 8.93 13.74
C ASP A 246 -1.12 9.77 13.47
N GLY A 247 0.01 9.45 14.12
CA GLY A 247 1.32 10.06 13.90
C GLY A 247 2.21 9.22 13.00
N THR A 248 3.41 9.72 12.69
CA THR A 248 4.44 8.95 12.01
C THR A 248 5.09 7.96 12.97
N GLN A 249 5.20 6.70 12.54
CA GLN A 249 5.92 5.64 13.23
C GLN A 249 6.98 5.05 12.29
N VAL A 250 8.05 4.48 12.82
CA VAL A 250 9.08 3.79 12.05
C VAL A 250 9.03 2.30 12.37
N LEU A 251 8.94 1.47 11.34
CA LEU A 251 9.00 0.01 11.45
C LEU A 251 10.32 -0.49 10.87
N VAL A 252 11.19 -1.01 11.72
CA VAL A 252 12.42 -1.68 11.30
C VAL A 252 12.11 -3.12 10.91
N MET A 253 12.46 -3.48 9.68
CA MET A 253 12.29 -4.84 9.11
C MET A 253 13.64 -5.40 8.67
N GLY A 254 13.66 -6.65 8.19
CA GLY A 254 14.84 -7.31 7.64
C GLY A 254 15.68 -8.04 8.67
N GLU A 255 16.84 -8.57 8.22
CA GLU A 255 17.69 -9.45 9.03
C GLU A 255 18.20 -8.80 10.33
N MET A 256 18.40 -7.49 10.32
CA MET A 256 18.93 -6.77 11.48
C MET A 256 17.85 -6.35 12.48
N ALA A 257 16.57 -6.42 12.13
CA ALA A 257 15.49 -5.99 13.01
C ALA A 257 15.49 -6.71 14.39
N PRO A 258 15.72 -8.03 14.50
CA PRO A 258 15.80 -8.70 15.81
C PRO A 258 16.95 -8.21 16.67
N ALA A 259 18.12 -7.88 16.06
CA ALA A 259 19.26 -7.31 16.79
C ALA A 259 18.97 -5.89 17.27
N MET A 260 18.40 -5.04 16.42
CA MET A 260 17.99 -3.67 16.74
C MET A 260 16.96 -3.66 17.87
N LYS A 261 15.96 -4.52 17.79
CA LYS A 261 14.94 -4.70 18.82
C LYS A 261 15.56 -4.97 20.19
N LYS A 262 16.55 -5.87 20.23
CA LYS A 262 17.26 -6.23 21.47
C LYS A 262 18.15 -5.09 22.01
N ILE A 263 18.86 -4.38 21.12
CA ILE A 263 19.81 -3.33 21.50
C ILE A 263 19.10 -2.11 22.05
N TYR A 264 18.00 -1.71 21.45
CA TYR A 264 17.25 -0.50 21.78
C TYR A 264 15.97 -0.76 22.56
N ASP A 265 15.71 -2.02 22.95
CA ASP A 265 14.45 -2.42 23.64
C ASP A 265 13.19 -1.97 22.87
N LEU A 266 13.22 -2.14 21.55
CA LEU A 266 12.12 -1.70 20.70
C LEU A 266 10.88 -2.58 20.90
N PRO A 267 9.67 -1.99 20.93
CA PRO A 267 8.43 -2.75 20.89
C PRO A 267 8.32 -3.60 19.62
N THR A 268 7.60 -4.71 19.72
CA THR A 268 7.23 -5.51 18.52
C THR A 268 6.10 -4.80 17.77
N TRP A 269 6.20 -4.85 16.45
CA TRP A 269 5.13 -4.43 15.55
C TRP A 269 3.85 -5.23 15.75
#